data_cf2fa5ed2a726b3644304ebaf2b31cec
#
_entry.id   cf2fa5ed2a726b3644304ebaf2b31cec
#
_cell.length_a   1.000
_cell.length_b   1.000
_cell.length_c   1.000
_cell.angle_alpha   90.00
_cell.angle_beta   90.00
_cell.angle_gamma   90.00
#
_symmetry.space_group_name_H-M   'P 1'
#
loop_
_entity.id
_entity.type
_entity.pdbx_description
1 polymer ?
#
loop_
_entity_poly.entity_id
_entity_poly.type
_entity_poly.pdbx_seq_one_letter_code
_entity_poly.pdbx_strand_id
1 'polypeptide(L)'
;IKKCNDFGAGGVSVAIGELADGLRIDLDKVPKKYAGLDGTELAISESQERMAVVLDKKDVEQFLTYAEEENLEATVVAEVTEAKRLVMSWRGKEIVNLSRAFLDTNGAHQETTVEVEMPDEKECYYKKQDEFKDAKEMWTEKLSDLNVCSKKGLVEMFDSSIGAGTVTMPFGGKTQLTPIQTMTAKLPVLEGKTELTTMMSYGFDPYLSSWSPYHGAVYAVLESVAKIVAAGGDFRKIRLT
;
A
#
# COMPACT_ATOMS: atom_id res chain seq x y z
N ILE A 1 -13.35 10.94 -6.72
CA ILE A 1 -12.03 10.44 -7.18
C ILE A 1 -12.20 8.99 -7.63
N LYS A 2 -11.73 8.65 -8.83
CA LYS A 2 -11.78 7.29 -9.38
C LYS A 2 -10.49 6.51 -9.12
N LYS A 3 -9.36 7.17 -9.28
CA LYS A 3 -8.03 6.67 -8.97
C LYS A 3 -7.18 7.79 -8.40
N CYS A 4 -6.16 7.42 -7.64
CA CYS A 4 -5.21 8.33 -7.03
C CYS A 4 -3.85 7.67 -6.98
N ASN A 5 -2.80 8.43 -7.22
CA ASN A 5 -1.42 7.99 -7.06
C ASN A 5 -0.56 9.16 -6.56
N ASP A 6 0.45 8.86 -5.77
CA ASP A 6 1.41 9.87 -5.31
C ASP A 6 2.54 10.09 -6.33
N PHE A 7 3.26 11.20 -6.18
CA PHE A 7 4.43 11.48 -6.99
C PHE A 7 5.70 11.02 -6.28
N GLY A 8 6.34 10.03 -6.85
CA GLY A 8 7.63 9.52 -6.44
C GLY A 8 8.60 9.41 -7.62
N ALA A 9 9.51 8.48 -7.57
CA ALA A 9 10.46 8.19 -8.64
C ALA A 9 9.74 7.89 -9.97
N GLY A 10 10.25 8.45 -11.05
CA GLY A 10 9.62 8.41 -12.38
C GLY A 10 8.66 9.55 -12.67
N GLY A 11 8.38 10.42 -11.71
CA GLY A 11 7.64 11.67 -11.88
C GLY A 11 6.29 11.51 -12.54
N VAL A 12 5.97 12.41 -13.47
CA VAL A 12 4.71 12.42 -14.24
C VAL A 12 4.48 11.11 -15.00
N SER A 13 5.55 10.52 -15.53
CA SER A 13 5.48 9.27 -16.31
C SER A 13 4.92 8.10 -15.50
N VAL A 14 5.23 8.04 -14.22
CA VAL A 14 4.71 7.01 -13.29
C VAL A 14 3.45 7.51 -12.61
N ALA A 15 3.50 8.61 -11.89
CA ALA A 15 2.38 9.09 -11.07
C ALA A 15 1.08 9.27 -11.87
N ILE A 16 1.16 9.82 -13.07
CA ILE A 16 0.00 9.98 -13.97
C ILE A 16 -0.08 8.85 -14.98
N GLY A 17 1.07 8.45 -15.56
CA GLY A 17 1.13 7.48 -16.65
C GLY A 17 0.56 6.09 -16.32
N GLU A 18 0.47 5.73 -15.04
CA GLU A 18 -0.09 4.45 -14.58
C GLU A 18 -1.57 4.51 -14.19
N LEU A 19 -2.17 5.71 -14.19
CA LEU A 19 -3.56 5.88 -13.75
C LEU A 19 -4.60 5.33 -14.73
N ALA A 20 -4.29 5.27 -16.02
CA ALA A 20 -5.18 4.72 -17.03
C ALA A 20 -4.41 4.17 -18.24
N ASP A 21 -5.04 3.25 -18.99
CA ASP A 21 -4.44 2.63 -20.19
C ASP A 21 -4.18 3.64 -21.31
N GLY A 22 -5.08 4.62 -21.48
CA GLY A 22 -4.95 5.68 -22.47
C GLY A 22 -4.90 7.04 -21.79
N LEU A 23 -3.83 7.79 -22.05
CA LEU A 23 -3.57 9.08 -21.44
C LEU A 23 -2.95 10.05 -22.44
N ARG A 24 -3.41 11.29 -22.42
CA ARG A 24 -2.76 12.42 -23.06
C ARG A 24 -2.38 13.43 -21.99
N ILE A 25 -1.08 13.67 -21.81
CA ILE A 25 -0.51 14.52 -20.78
C ILE A 25 0.10 15.75 -21.43
N ASP A 26 -0.22 16.93 -20.91
CA ASP A 26 0.36 18.22 -21.31
C ASP A 26 1.39 18.66 -20.25
N LEU A 27 2.66 18.45 -20.54
CA LEU A 27 3.75 18.77 -19.61
C LEU A 27 3.94 20.27 -19.40
N ASP A 28 3.43 21.12 -20.31
CA ASP A 28 3.47 22.57 -20.13
C ASP A 28 2.59 23.04 -18.97
N LYS A 29 1.56 22.26 -18.62
CA LYS A 29 0.63 22.53 -17.51
C LYS A 29 1.09 22.00 -16.17
N VAL A 30 2.16 21.22 -16.13
CA VAL A 30 2.67 20.67 -14.88
C VAL A 30 3.27 21.80 -14.03
N PRO A 31 2.80 22.03 -12.80
CA PRO A 31 3.32 23.07 -11.92
C PRO A 31 4.80 22.88 -11.63
N LYS A 32 5.56 23.96 -11.65
CA LYS A 32 7.02 23.98 -11.48
C LYS A 32 7.42 25.00 -10.44
N LYS A 33 8.36 24.66 -9.56
CA LYS A 33 8.93 25.61 -8.58
C LYS A 33 9.99 26.53 -9.19
N TYR A 34 10.62 26.13 -10.30
CA TYR A 34 11.65 26.89 -10.99
C TYR A 34 11.61 26.63 -12.50
N ALA A 35 12.18 27.57 -13.25
CA ALA A 35 12.29 27.47 -14.70
C ALA A 35 13.54 26.67 -15.11
N GLY A 36 13.58 26.23 -16.37
CA GLY A 36 14.75 25.60 -16.97
C GLY A 36 14.64 24.10 -17.21
N LEU A 37 13.59 23.44 -16.68
CA LEU A 37 13.34 22.01 -16.94
C LEU A 37 12.91 21.81 -18.40
N ASP A 38 13.49 20.83 -19.06
CA ASP A 38 13.06 20.37 -20.38
C ASP A 38 11.91 19.35 -20.28
N GLY A 39 11.41 18.87 -21.43
CA GLY A 39 10.30 17.95 -21.48
C GLY A 39 10.62 16.58 -20.88
N THR A 40 11.86 16.12 -20.99
CA THR A 40 12.31 14.86 -20.40
C THR A 40 12.37 14.98 -18.89
N GLU A 41 12.99 16.03 -18.39
CA GLU A 41 13.06 16.28 -16.95
C GLU A 41 11.68 16.43 -16.32
N LEU A 42 10.76 17.15 -16.98
CA LEU A 42 9.36 17.27 -16.52
C LEU A 42 8.63 15.92 -16.49
N ALA A 43 8.93 15.04 -17.46
CA ALA A 43 8.28 13.74 -17.55
C ALA A 43 8.73 12.77 -16.45
N ILE A 44 10.00 12.82 -16.02
CA ILE A 44 10.59 11.81 -15.13
C ILE A 44 11.06 12.34 -13.77
N SER A 45 11.13 13.67 -13.59
CA SER A 45 11.58 14.26 -12.32
C SER A 45 10.65 13.91 -11.17
N GLU A 46 11.24 13.41 -10.11
CA GLU A 46 10.53 13.23 -8.84
C GLU A 46 10.13 14.59 -8.26
N SER A 47 8.89 14.69 -7.80
CA SER A 47 8.38 15.88 -7.13
C SER A 47 7.43 15.45 -6.02
N GLN A 48 7.98 15.16 -4.87
CA GLN A 48 7.26 14.66 -3.69
C GLN A 48 6.19 15.64 -3.20
N GLU A 49 5.33 15.16 -2.31
CA GLU A 49 4.20 15.90 -1.72
C GLU A 49 3.15 16.36 -2.75
N ARG A 50 2.97 15.58 -3.82
CA ARG A 50 1.94 15.75 -4.82
C ARG A 50 1.11 14.50 -4.98
N MET A 51 -0.14 14.70 -5.40
CA MET A 51 -1.06 13.61 -5.73
C MET A 51 -1.61 13.81 -7.13
N ALA A 52 -1.66 12.74 -7.91
CA ALA A 52 -2.40 12.68 -9.17
C ALA A 52 -3.74 11.99 -8.94
N VAL A 53 -4.83 12.58 -9.42
CA VAL A 53 -6.17 12.03 -9.26
C VAL A 53 -6.90 11.95 -10.61
N VAL A 54 -7.71 10.92 -10.76
CA VAL A 54 -8.63 10.78 -11.90
C VAL A 54 -10.04 11.09 -11.44
N LEU A 55 -10.70 12.00 -12.16
CA LEU A 55 -12.06 12.46 -11.91
C LEU A 55 -12.93 12.29 -13.15
N ASP A 56 -14.24 12.18 -12.94
CA ASP A 56 -15.20 12.43 -14.04
C ASP A 56 -15.14 13.90 -14.45
N LYS A 57 -15.24 14.18 -15.73
CA LYS A 57 -15.16 15.55 -16.27
C LYS A 57 -16.13 16.53 -15.58
N LYS A 58 -17.33 16.07 -15.22
CA LYS A 58 -18.36 16.87 -14.53
C LYS A 58 -17.97 17.28 -13.12
N ASP A 59 -17.03 16.56 -12.47
CA ASP A 59 -16.64 16.76 -11.06
C ASP A 59 -15.36 17.61 -10.93
N VAL A 60 -14.72 17.96 -12.05
CA VAL A 60 -13.43 18.68 -12.06
C VAL A 60 -13.55 20.07 -11.42
N GLU A 61 -14.55 20.86 -11.83
CA GLU A 61 -14.73 22.23 -11.30
C GLU A 61 -14.96 22.22 -9.79
N GLN A 62 -15.81 21.30 -9.31
CA GLN A 62 -16.07 21.17 -7.88
C GLN A 62 -14.80 20.73 -7.12
N PHE A 63 -14.02 19.82 -7.68
CA PHE A 63 -12.76 19.41 -7.07
C PHE A 63 -11.75 20.55 -6.97
N LEU A 64 -11.62 21.37 -8.01
CA LEU A 64 -10.76 22.55 -8.01
C LEU A 64 -11.19 23.56 -6.93
N THR A 65 -12.50 23.76 -6.77
CA THR A 65 -13.05 24.62 -5.71
C THR A 65 -12.68 24.10 -4.31
N TYR A 66 -12.83 22.79 -4.07
CA TYR A 66 -12.43 22.19 -2.78
C TYR A 66 -10.92 22.29 -2.51
N ALA A 67 -10.09 22.12 -3.56
CA ALA A 67 -8.65 22.31 -3.41
C ALA A 67 -8.30 23.76 -3.01
N GLU A 68 -8.97 24.75 -3.63
CA GLU A 68 -8.80 26.18 -3.29
C GLU A 68 -9.24 26.48 -1.85
N GLU A 69 -10.38 25.93 -1.40
CA GLU A 69 -10.87 26.05 -0.01
C GLU A 69 -9.86 25.51 1.01
N GLU A 70 -9.14 24.45 0.65
CA GLU A 70 -8.07 23.83 1.47
C GLU A 70 -6.69 24.47 1.23
N ASN A 71 -6.61 25.57 0.47
CA ASN A 71 -5.35 26.24 0.11
C ASN A 71 -4.36 25.33 -0.60
N LEU A 72 -4.87 24.45 -1.47
CA LEU A 72 -4.07 23.55 -2.29
C LEU A 72 -4.08 23.98 -3.75
N GLU A 73 -2.92 23.92 -4.41
CA GLU A 73 -2.83 24.10 -5.86
C GLU A 73 -3.29 22.83 -6.57
N ALA A 74 -4.26 22.93 -7.47
CA ALA A 74 -4.71 21.84 -8.31
C ALA A 74 -4.79 22.27 -9.78
N THR A 75 -4.27 21.45 -10.68
CA THR A 75 -4.18 21.75 -12.11
C THR A 75 -4.55 20.55 -12.95
N VAL A 76 -5.36 20.76 -13.99
CA VAL A 76 -5.68 19.72 -14.98
C VAL A 76 -4.52 19.60 -15.96
N VAL A 77 -3.80 18.50 -15.92
CA VAL A 77 -2.59 18.26 -16.71
C VAL A 77 -2.74 17.12 -17.72
N ALA A 78 -3.80 16.32 -17.63
CA ALA A 78 -4.00 15.15 -18.47
C ALA A 78 -5.47 14.87 -18.75
N GLU A 79 -5.72 14.12 -19.82
CA GLU A 79 -7.02 13.56 -20.18
C GLU A 79 -6.88 12.04 -20.36
N VAL A 80 -7.86 11.29 -19.83
CA VAL A 80 -8.01 9.87 -20.11
C VAL A 80 -8.62 9.70 -21.49
N THR A 81 -8.05 8.85 -22.32
CA THR A 81 -8.48 8.60 -23.70
C THR A 81 -8.81 7.11 -23.90
N GLU A 82 -9.63 6.81 -24.92
CA GLU A 82 -9.93 5.43 -25.32
C GLU A 82 -8.73 4.75 -26.03
N ALA A 83 -7.85 5.54 -26.62
CA ALA A 83 -6.63 5.04 -27.24
C ALA A 83 -5.70 4.49 -26.16
N LYS A 84 -5.36 3.20 -26.23
CA LYS A 84 -4.44 2.55 -25.27
C LYS A 84 -2.99 2.98 -25.54
N ARG A 85 -2.73 4.26 -25.30
CA ARG A 85 -1.42 4.89 -25.52
C ARG A 85 -1.13 5.92 -24.42
N LEU A 86 0.12 6.00 -24.02
CA LEU A 86 0.65 7.11 -23.23
C LEU A 86 1.24 8.13 -24.20
N VAL A 87 0.63 9.31 -24.25
CA VAL A 87 1.07 10.42 -25.09
C VAL A 87 1.41 11.60 -24.19
N MET A 88 2.60 12.17 -24.36
CA MET A 88 3.01 13.39 -23.66
C MET A 88 3.44 14.45 -24.66
N SER A 89 2.97 15.68 -24.45
CA SER A 89 3.35 16.86 -25.25
C SER A 89 4.11 17.87 -24.40
N TRP A 90 5.06 18.56 -25.02
CA TRP A 90 5.82 19.67 -24.47
C TRP A 90 6.10 20.72 -25.54
N ARG A 91 5.78 21.97 -25.23
CA ARG A 91 5.92 23.10 -26.18
C ARG A 91 5.23 22.83 -27.53
N GLY A 92 4.04 22.25 -27.48
CA GLY A 92 3.25 21.93 -28.67
C GLY A 92 3.78 20.77 -29.52
N LYS A 93 4.80 20.05 -29.03
CA LYS A 93 5.34 18.86 -29.70
C LYS A 93 5.06 17.61 -28.88
N GLU A 94 4.68 16.55 -29.56
CA GLU A 94 4.59 15.23 -28.96
C GLU A 94 6.02 14.68 -28.74
N ILE A 95 6.39 14.39 -27.49
CA ILE A 95 7.71 13.88 -27.12
C ILE A 95 7.68 12.42 -26.64
N VAL A 96 6.50 11.93 -26.26
CA VAL A 96 6.26 10.52 -25.91
C VAL A 96 4.98 10.06 -26.59
N ASN A 97 5.02 8.89 -27.24
CA ASN A 97 3.85 8.24 -27.82
C ASN A 97 4.06 6.71 -27.82
N LEU A 98 3.77 6.09 -26.69
CA LEU A 98 4.00 4.67 -26.46
C LEU A 98 2.67 3.93 -26.36
N SER A 99 2.60 2.73 -26.96
CA SER A 99 1.45 1.86 -26.76
C SER A 99 1.45 1.26 -25.36
N ARG A 100 0.25 1.05 -24.79
CA ARG A 100 0.13 0.37 -23.49
C ARG A 100 0.71 -1.05 -23.56
N ALA A 101 0.49 -1.77 -24.64
CA ALA A 101 1.06 -3.10 -24.85
C ALA A 101 2.61 -3.13 -24.77
N PHE A 102 3.28 -2.06 -25.24
CA PHE A 102 4.72 -1.93 -25.10
C PHE A 102 5.11 -1.71 -23.63
N LEU A 103 4.42 -0.81 -22.93
CA LEU A 103 4.70 -0.50 -21.52
C LEU A 103 4.47 -1.71 -20.61
N ASP A 104 3.41 -2.49 -20.86
CA ASP A 104 3.05 -3.65 -20.04
C ASP A 104 4.04 -4.82 -20.19
N THR A 105 4.78 -4.86 -21.29
CA THR A 105 5.71 -5.96 -21.62
C THR A 105 7.18 -5.50 -21.67
N ASN A 106 7.47 -4.22 -21.43
CA ASN A 106 8.77 -3.61 -21.74
C ASN A 106 9.26 -3.91 -23.18
N GLY A 107 8.30 -4.02 -24.11
CA GLY A 107 8.57 -4.30 -25.53
C GLY A 107 8.83 -5.76 -25.88
N ALA A 108 8.81 -6.68 -24.92
CA ALA A 108 9.03 -8.09 -25.15
C ALA A 108 8.03 -8.97 -24.37
N HIS A 109 7.37 -9.90 -25.05
CA HIS A 109 6.62 -10.95 -24.37
C HIS A 109 7.61 -11.93 -23.76
N GLN A 110 7.44 -12.18 -22.47
CA GLN A 110 8.25 -13.15 -21.74
C GLN A 110 7.36 -14.34 -21.39
N GLU A 111 7.84 -15.53 -21.75
CA GLU A 111 7.20 -16.79 -21.39
C GLU A 111 8.22 -17.62 -20.61
N THR A 112 7.77 -18.26 -19.55
CA THR A 112 8.59 -19.17 -18.77
C THR A 112 7.77 -20.36 -18.33
N THR A 113 8.45 -21.48 -18.15
CA THR A 113 7.88 -22.67 -17.53
C THR A 113 8.40 -22.74 -16.11
N VAL A 114 7.49 -22.83 -15.15
CA VAL A 114 7.82 -22.96 -13.73
C VAL A 114 7.49 -24.37 -13.29
N GLU A 115 8.47 -25.08 -12.77
CA GLU A 115 8.27 -26.33 -12.06
C GLU A 115 8.11 -26.05 -10.58
N VAL A 116 6.99 -26.47 -10.00
CA VAL A 116 6.68 -26.28 -8.59
C VAL A 116 6.87 -27.61 -7.88
N GLU A 117 7.91 -27.71 -7.07
CA GLU A 117 8.14 -28.88 -6.23
C GLU A 117 7.15 -28.90 -5.06
N MET A 118 6.64 -30.09 -4.76
CA MET A 118 5.83 -30.29 -3.56
C MET A 118 6.71 -30.19 -2.32
N PRO A 119 6.24 -29.52 -1.26
CA PRO A 119 7.00 -29.47 -0.01
C PRO A 119 7.23 -30.87 0.57
N ASP A 120 8.43 -31.14 1.10
CA ASP A 120 8.72 -32.42 1.72
C ASP A 120 7.85 -32.61 2.97
N GLU A 121 7.02 -33.65 2.96
CA GLU A 121 6.14 -33.97 4.09
C GLU A 121 6.90 -34.30 5.39
N LYS A 122 8.15 -34.77 5.30
CA LYS A 122 8.99 -35.07 6.46
C LYS A 122 9.45 -33.80 7.18
N GLU A 123 9.60 -32.73 6.40
CA GLU A 123 9.98 -31.39 6.89
C GLU A 123 8.76 -30.53 7.23
N CYS A 124 7.55 -31.13 7.21
CA CYS A 124 6.32 -30.41 7.48
C CYS A 124 6.38 -29.64 8.79
N TYR A 125 6.18 -28.33 8.71
CA TYR A 125 6.22 -27.40 9.83
C TYR A 125 5.39 -27.87 11.03
N TYR A 126 4.17 -28.39 10.78
CA TYR A 126 3.28 -28.86 11.83
C TYR A 126 3.65 -30.23 12.44
N LYS A 127 4.54 -30.97 11.81
CA LYS A 127 5.01 -32.27 12.27
C LYS A 127 6.32 -32.18 13.02
N LYS A 128 7.02 -31.04 12.96
CA LYS A 128 8.25 -30.81 13.74
C LYS A 128 7.92 -30.85 15.22
N GLN A 129 8.55 -31.78 15.93
CA GLN A 129 8.51 -31.83 17.38
C GLN A 129 9.91 -31.47 17.90
N ASP A 130 9.98 -30.44 18.73
CA ASP A 130 11.19 -30.13 19.45
C ASP A 130 11.48 -31.26 20.45
N GLU A 131 12.71 -31.72 20.55
CA GLU A 131 13.11 -32.67 21.60
C GLU A 131 12.87 -32.00 22.96
N PHE A 132 12.19 -32.70 23.87
CA PHE A 132 11.93 -32.16 25.19
C PHE A 132 13.25 -32.05 25.96
N LYS A 133 13.52 -30.86 26.40
CA LYS A 133 14.61 -30.49 27.33
C LYS A 133 14.00 -30.02 28.66
N ASP A 134 14.83 -29.47 29.54
CA ASP A 134 14.32 -28.77 30.72
C ASP A 134 13.35 -27.66 30.36
N ALA A 135 12.18 -27.62 31.00
CA ALA A 135 11.11 -26.67 30.66
C ALA A 135 11.56 -25.20 30.80
N LYS A 136 12.41 -24.90 31.81
CA LYS A 136 12.93 -23.54 32.02
C LYS A 136 13.87 -23.12 30.88
N GLU A 137 14.71 -24.04 30.45
CA GLU A 137 15.65 -23.82 29.36
C GLU A 137 14.88 -23.56 28.04
N MET A 138 13.92 -24.41 27.71
CA MET A 138 13.09 -24.26 26.53
C MET A 138 12.29 -22.95 26.53
N TRP A 139 11.74 -22.57 27.68
CA TRP A 139 11.02 -21.29 27.80
C TRP A 139 11.95 -20.10 27.60
N THR A 140 13.14 -20.13 28.21
CA THR A 140 14.12 -19.06 28.09
C THR A 140 14.61 -18.92 26.65
N GLU A 141 14.89 -20.03 25.98
CA GLU A 141 15.28 -20.06 24.58
C GLU A 141 14.18 -19.49 23.70
N LYS A 142 12.93 -19.97 23.85
CA LYS A 142 11.79 -19.52 23.07
C LYS A 142 11.47 -18.02 23.26
N LEU A 143 11.50 -17.54 24.50
CA LEU A 143 11.27 -16.12 24.79
C LEU A 143 12.40 -15.20 24.31
N SER A 144 13.59 -15.75 24.07
CA SER A 144 14.73 -15.02 23.52
C SER A 144 14.74 -15.00 21.99
N ASP A 145 13.94 -15.85 21.34
CA ASP A 145 13.78 -15.86 19.88
C ASP A 145 13.22 -14.52 19.40
N LEU A 146 13.87 -13.91 18.41
CA LEU A 146 13.46 -12.62 17.84
C LEU A 146 12.05 -12.61 17.25
N ASN A 147 11.52 -13.78 16.85
CA ASN A 147 10.14 -13.91 16.39
C ASN A 147 9.12 -13.97 17.52
N VAL A 148 9.55 -14.29 18.74
CA VAL A 148 8.69 -14.50 19.92
C VAL A 148 8.85 -13.41 20.97
N CYS A 149 10.04 -12.86 21.16
CA CYS A 149 10.32 -11.87 22.19
C CYS A 149 9.42 -10.63 22.06
N SER A 150 9.19 -9.93 23.19
CA SER A 150 8.37 -8.73 23.21
C SER A 150 8.95 -7.64 22.29
N LYS A 151 8.10 -7.04 21.48
CA LYS A 151 8.42 -5.89 20.61
C LYS A 151 8.05 -4.55 21.27
N LYS A 152 7.65 -4.56 22.56
CA LYS A 152 7.14 -3.37 23.22
C LYS A 152 8.11 -2.19 23.16
N GLY A 153 9.39 -2.42 23.40
CA GLY A 153 10.41 -1.37 23.33
C GLY A 153 10.52 -0.70 21.96
N LEU A 154 10.35 -1.46 20.86
CA LEU A 154 10.32 -0.89 19.50
C LEU A 154 9.05 -0.09 19.24
N VAL A 155 7.90 -0.61 19.69
CA VAL A 155 6.60 0.06 19.48
C VAL A 155 6.53 1.38 20.25
N GLU A 156 7.09 1.44 21.46
CA GLU A 156 7.11 2.65 22.30
C GLU A 156 8.01 3.77 21.73
N MET A 157 8.81 3.50 20.71
CA MET A 157 9.56 4.52 19.97
C MET A 157 8.67 5.35 19.04
N PHE A 158 7.45 4.92 18.77
CA PHE A 158 6.51 5.54 17.82
C PHE A 158 5.26 6.02 18.56
N ASP A 159 4.69 7.12 18.07
CA ASP A 159 3.42 7.64 18.58
C ASP A 159 2.26 6.83 18.00
N SER A 160 1.50 6.16 18.89
CA SER A 160 0.34 5.35 18.52
C SER A 160 -0.99 6.10 18.63
N SER A 161 -0.97 7.39 19.00
CA SER A 161 -2.14 8.22 19.26
C SER A 161 -2.31 9.39 18.29
N ILE A 162 -1.50 9.46 17.24
CA ILE A 162 -1.57 10.51 16.22
C ILE A 162 -2.99 10.61 15.65
N GLY A 163 -3.49 11.85 15.57
CA GLY A 163 -4.84 12.15 15.09
C GLY A 163 -5.96 11.85 16.10
N ALA A 164 -5.64 11.39 17.31
CA ALA A 164 -6.59 11.11 18.40
C ALA A 164 -7.74 10.16 18.03
N GLY A 165 -7.61 9.42 16.93
CA GLY A 165 -8.62 8.46 16.46
C GLY A 165 -8.38 7.02 16.93
N THR A 166 -7.28 6.74 17.63
CA THR A 166 -6.89 5.39 18.05
C THR A 166 -7.92 4.79 19.01
N VAL A 167 -8.47 3.64 18.67
CA VAL A 167 -9.38 2.87 19.52
C VAL A 167 -8.63 1.79 20.30
N THR A 168 -7.69 1.09 19.63
CA THR A 168 -6.88 0.05 20.26
C THR A 168 -5.41 0.46 20.23
N MET A 169 -4.80 0.57 21.41
CA MET A 169 -3.36 0.79 21.53
C MET A 169 -2.60 -0.50 21.20
N PRO A 170 -1.32 -0.43 20.75
CA PRO A 170 -0.53 -1.61 20.39
C PRO A 170 -0.39 -2.64 21.51
N PHE A 171 -0.46 -2.21 22.76
CA PHE A 171 -0.49 -3.07 23.94
C PHE A 171 -1.71 -2.74 24.80
N GLY A 172 -2.49 -3.76 25.11
CA GLY A 172 -3.71 -3.66 25.88
C GLY A 172 -3.67 -4.46 27.18
N GLY A 173 -4.87 -4.65 27.75
CA GLY A 173 -5.05 -5.31 29.03
C GLY A 173 -4.76 -4.40 30.22
N LYS A 174 -5.05 -4.90 31.44
CA LYS A 174 -4.89 -4.15 32.70
C LYS A 174 -3.45 -3.64 32.90
N THR A 175 -2.47 -4.40 32.50
CA THR A 175 -1.05 -4.07 32.66
C THR A 175 -0.41 -3.49 31.38
N GLN A 176 -1.18 -3.34 30.30
CA GLN A 176 -0.70 -2.86 28.99
C GLN A 176 0.52 -3.65 28.48
N LEU A 177 0.49 -4.96 28.64
CA LEU A 177 1.53 -5.88 28.19
C LEU A 177 1.05 -6.86 27.11
N THR A 178 -0.27 -6.94 26.85
CA THR A 178 -0.84 -7.86 25.87
C THR A 178 -0.79 -7.22 24.49
N PRO A 179 -0.05 -7.81 23.53
CA PRO A 179 -0.01 -7.30 22.15
C PRO A 179 -1.40 -7.30 21.54
N ILE A 180 -1.78 -6.18 20.93
CA ILE A 180 -2.97 -6.04 20.11
C ILE A 180 -2.54 -6.16 18.66
N GLN A 181 -3.11 -7.12 17.95
CA GLN A 181 -2.68 -7.48 16.59
C GLN A 181 -3.55 -6.87 15.47
N THR A 182 -4.45 -5.98 15.85
CA THR A 182 -5.32 -5.27 14.91
C THR A 182 -5.28 -3.78 15.22
N MET A 183 -4.87 -2.98 14.26
CA MET A 183 -5.07 -1.53 14.35
C MET A 183 -6.56 -1.25 14.22
N THR A 184 -7.10 -0.45 15.12
CA THR A 184 -8.47 0.06 15.05
C THR A 184 -8.45 1.56 15.35
N ALA A 185 -8.96 2.35 14.42
CA ALA A 185 -9.03 3.80 14.56
C ALA A 185 -10.36 4.34 14.07
N LYS A 186 -10.88 5.38 14.72
CA LYS A 186 -12.06 6.10 14.25
C LYS A 186 -11.74 6.84 12.96
N LEU A 187 -12.70 6.91 12.05
CA LEU A 187 -12.57 7.73 10.86
C LEU A 187 -12.52 9.22 11.27
N PRO A 188 -11.60 10.00 10.72
CA PRO A 188 -11.58 11.43 10.95
C PRO A 188 -12.85 12.07 10.35
N VAL A 189 -13.45 13.01 11.09
CA VAL A 189 -14.58 13.81 10.63
C VAL A 189 -14.27 15.28 10.88
N LEU A 190 -14.72 16.16 9.99
CA LEU A 190 -14.49 17.61 10.10
C LEU A 190 -15.23 18.19 11.29
N GLU A 191 -16.45 17.72 11.55
CA GLU A 191 -17.29 18.21 12.64
C GLU A 191 -17.94 17.04 13.38
N GLY A 192 -18.17 17.22 14.68
CA GLY A 192 -18.88 16.25 15.52
C GLY A 192 -18.03 15.06 15.94
N LYS A 193 -18.68 13.90 16.08
CA LYS A 193 -18.07 12.62 16.50
C LYS A 193 -18.58 11.50 15.63
N THR A 194 -17.74 10.49 15.44
CA THR A 194 -18.11 9.25 14.73
C THR A 194 -17.80 8.02 15.58
N GLU A 195 -18.62 6.99 15.41
CA GLU A 195 -18.35 5.64 15.92
C GLU A 195 -17.89 4.69 14.80
N LEU A 196 -17.82 5.20 13.55
CA LEU A 196 -17.25 4.41 12.46
C LEU A 196 -15.76 4.27 12.64
N THR A 197 -15.27 3.04 12.45
CA THR A 197 -13.85 2.70 12.58
C THR A 197 -13.34 2.03 11.33
N THR A 198 -12.06 2.22 11.06
CA THR A 198 -11.28 1.38 10.16
C THR A 198 -10.45 0.39 10.97
N MET A 199 -10.23 -0.79 10.41
CA MET A 199 -9.41 -1.84 11.02
C MET A 199 -8.40 -2.33 10.00
N MET A 200 -7.18 -2.62 10.47
CA MET A 200 -6.11 -3.15 9.64
C MET A 200 -5.34 -4.22 10.41
N SER A 201 -4.99 -5.29 9.73
CA SER A 201 -4.17 -6.36 10.27
C SER A 201 -3.33 -6.99 9.18
N TYR A 202 -2.39 -7.82 9.56
CA TYR A 202 -1.60 -8.64 8.64
C TYR A 202 -1.47 -10.06 9.18
N GLY A 203 -1.09 -10.99 8.31
CA GLY A 203 -0.72 -12.34 8.66
C GLY A 203 0.56 -12.73 7.95
N PHE A 204 1.48 -13.37 8.66
CA PHE A 204 2.72 -13.89 8.10
C PHE A 204 3.41 -14.84 9.07
N ASP A 205 3.67 -16.06 8.62
CA ASP A 205 4.50 -17.03 9.32
C ASP A 205 5.72 -17.36 8.44
N PRO A 206 6.93 -16.89 8.83
CA PRO A 206 8.13 -17.10 8.04
C PRO A 206 8.55 -18.56 7.95
N TYR A 207 8.32 -19.37 8.97
CA TYR A 207 8.70 -20.78 8.99
C TYR A 207 7.78 -21.61 8.09
N LEU A 208 6.47 -21.37 8.21
CA LEU A 208 5.49 -22.02 7.33
C LEU A 208 5.71 -21.62 5.87
N SER A 209 5.98 -20.34 5.62
CA SER A 209 6.23 -19.83 4.28
C SER A 209 7.52 -20.37 3.66
N SER A 210 8.55 -20.59 4.48
CA SER A 210 9.81 -21.21 4.04
C SER A 210 9.65 -22.69 3.69
N TRP A 211 8.80 -23.41 4.44
CA TRP A 211 8.49 -24.80 4.14
C TRP A 211 7.61 -24.92 2.89
N SER A 212 6.58 -24.10 2.79
CA SER A 212 5.63 -24.09 1.69
C SER A 212 5.05 -22.70 1.44
N PRO A 213 5.48 -21.99 0.39
CA PRO A 213 4.92 -20.67 0.05
C PRO A 213 3.40 -20.70 -0.15
N TYR A 214 2.85 -21.80 -0.70
CA TYR A 214 1.41 -21.98 -0.87
C TYR A 214 0.69 -21.97 0.48
N HIS A 215 1.12 -22.82 1.42
CA HIS A 215 0.50 -22.87 2.74
C HIS A 215 0.75 -21.58 3.52
N GLY A 216 1.94 -21.00 3.40
CA GLY A 216 2.28 -19.70 3.98
C GLY A 216 1.29 -18.62 3.54
N ALA A 217 1.00 -18.51 2.25
CA ALA A 217 0.05 -17.55 1.72
C ALA A 217 -1.38 -17.78 2.23
N VAL A 218 -1.85 -19.03 2.21
CA VAL A 218 -3.19 -19.39 2.71
C VAL A 218 -3.35 -19.00 4.18
N TYR A 219 -2.40 -19.36 5.02
CA TYR A 219 -2.45 -19.05 6.44
C TYR A 219 -2.23 -17.58 6.76
N ALA A 220 -1.44 -16.86 5.95
CA ALA A 220 -1.31 -15.41 6.10
C ALA A 220 -2.65 -14.70 5.90
N VAL A 221 -3.42 -15.06 4.87
CA VAL A 221 -4.76 -14.54 4.66
C VAL A 221 -5.69 -14.93 5.79
N LEU A 222 -5.70 -16.21 6.20
CA LEU A 222 -6.56 -16.69 7.29
C LEU A 222 -6.26 -15.97 8.61
N GLU A 223 -5.00 -15.80 8.94
CA GLU A 223 -4.55 -15.11 10.15
C GLU A 223 -4.98 -13.64 10.15
N SER A 224 -4.76 -12.91 9.05
CA SER A 224 -5.16 -11.51 8.94
C SER A 224 -6.68 -11.34 9.08
N VAL A 225 -7.47 -12.20 8.43
CA VAL A 225 -8.93 -12.20 8.56
C VAL A 225 -9.37 -12.52 9.98
N ALA A 226 -8.78 -13.54 10.62
CA ALA A 226 -9.10 -13.94 11.99
C ALA A 226 -8.84 -12.80 12.99
N LYS A 227 -7.76 -12.05 12.84
CA LYS A 227 -7.43 -10.88 13.66
C LYS A 227 -8.49 -9.78 13.55
N ILE A 228 -8.97 -9.47 12.34
CA ILE A 228 -10.06 -8.49 12.13
C ILE A 228 -11.36 -8.98 12.78
N VAL A 229 -11.72 -10.25 12.62
CA VAL A 229 -12.93 -10.83 13.22
C VAL A 229 -12.83 -10.81 14.75
N ALA A 230 -11.69 -11.17 15.32
CA ALA A 230 -11.44 -11.13 16.75
C ALA A 230 -11.58 -9.70 17.34
N ALA A 231 -11.27 -8.67 16.54
CA ALA A 231 -11.46 -7.26 16.90
C ALA A 231 -12.91 -6.77 16.69
N GLY A 232 -13.83 -7.61 16.20
CA GLY A 232 -15.24 -7.28 15.99
C GLY A 232 -15.58 -6.87 14.55
N GLY A 233 -14.65 -7.03 13.60
CA GLY A 233 -14.88 -6.72 12.19
C GLY A 233 -15.72 -7.79 11.47
N ASP A 234 -16.47 -7.37 10.46
CA ASP A 234 -17.24 -8.26 9.60
C ASP A 234 -16.36 -8.77 8.44
N PHE A 235 -16.03 -10.07 8.45
CA PHE A 235 -15.18 -10.70 7.44
C PHE A 235 -15.67 -10.49 6.00
N ARG A 236 -16.99 -10.32 5.79
CA ARG A 236 -17.57 -10.08 4.45
C ARG A 236 -17.23 -8.72 3.87
N LYS A 237 -16.77 -7.79 4.72
CA LYS A 237 -16.41 -6.42 4.33
C LYS A 237 -14.90 -6.20 4.20
N ILE A 238 -14.09 -7.20 4.49
CA ILE A 238 -12.64 -7.13 4.39
C ILE A 238 -12.22 -6.94 2.92
N ARG A 239 -11.18 -6.14 2.73
CA ARG A 239 -10.44 -6.01 1.48
C ARG A 239 -8.99 -6.41 1.75
N LEU A 240 -8.41 -7.12 0.81
CA LEU A 240 -7.00 -7.54 0.85
C LEU A 240 -6.20 -6.64 -0.08
N THR A 241 -4.97 -6.36 0.29
CA THR A 241 -3.99 -5.59 -0.48
C THR A 241 -2.62 -6.24 -0.37
#